data_e7c4d37926cfa9f7dd2c2fd4c84a5af9
#
_entry.id   e7c4d37926cfa9f7dd2c2fd4c84a5af9
#
_cell.length_a   1.000
_cell.length_b   1.000
_cell.length_c   1.000
_cell.angle_alpha   90.00
_cell.angle_beta   90.00
_cell.angle_gamma   90.00
#
_symmetry.space_group_name_H-M   'P 1'
#
loop_
_entity.id
_entity.type
_entity.pdbx_description
1 polymer ?
#
loop_
_entity_poly.entity_id
_entity_poly.type
_entity_poly.pdbx_seq_one_letter_code
_entity_poly.pdbx_strand_id
1 'polypeptide(L)'
;LPLVVAGGLLIAISFMFGIEAFKDETIFHGIPKALMDIGGGAAFHLMIAVFAGYVAFSIADRPGLAVGLIGGMLATTAGAGILGGIIAGFLAGYVVKGLNATIKLPASLTSLKPILILPLFGTLIVGLAMIYVINPPVSQIMTTLSDWLKSMGEVNAMVLGAIIGAMMCIDMGGPVNKAAYTFSVGMLASQVHTPMAAAMAAGMVPPIGMAIATWIARSKFTSNQRDACLLYTSPSPRDKRQSR
;
A
#
# COMPACT_ATOMS: atom_id res chain seq x y z
N LEU A 1 3.13 6.08 -0.73
CA LEU A 1 2.93 6.32 -2.15
C LEU A 1 4.24 6.32 -2.96
N PRO A 2 5.31 7.10 -2.65
CA PRO A 2 6.53 7.13 -3.48
C PRO A 2 7.17 5.76 -3.67
N LEU A 3 7.16 4.92 -2.65
CA LEU A 3 7.75 3.57 -2.66
C LEU A 3 7.03 2.64 -3.66
N VAL A 4 5.70 2.71 -3.68
CA VAL A 4 4.86 1.92 -4.60
C VAL A 4 5.04 2.41 -6.04
N VAL A 5 5.09 3.73 -6.24
CA VAL A 5 5.30 4.32 -7.56
C VAL A 5 6.67 3.96 -8.11
N ALA A 6 7.74 4.13 -7.31
CA ALA A 6 9.09 3.77 -7.72
C ALA A 6 9.20 2.27 -8.04
N GLY A 7 8.69 1.40 -7.16
CA GLY A 7 8.68 -0.04 -7.38
C GLY A 7 7.91 -0.44 -8.63
N GLY A 8 6.71 0.11 -8.82
CA GLY A 8 5.89 -0.17 -9.99
C GLY A 8 6.50 0.30 -11.31
N LEU A 9 7.13 1.47 -11.33
CA LEU A 9 7.85 1.96 -12.52
C LEU A 9 9.05 1.09 -12.87
N LEU A 10 9.83 0.64 -11.89
CA LEU A 10 10.97 -0.25 -12.12
C LEU A 10 10.52 -1.60 -12.68
N ILE A 11 9.41 -2.16 -12.17
CA ILE A 11 8.80 -3.39 -12.71
C ILE A 11 8.31 -3.15 -14.14
N ALA A 12 7.65 -2.02 -14.41
CA ALA A 12 7.17 -1.68 -15.75
C ALA A 12 8.32 -1.56 -16.75
N ILE A 13 9.43 -0.93 -16.35
CA ILE A 13 10.64 -0.85 -17.17
C ILE A 13 11.24 -2.23 -17.39
N SER A 14 11.27 -3.12 -16.38
CA SER A 14 11.70 -4.51 -16.54
C SER A 14 10.90 -5.23 -17.62
N PHE A 15 9.58 -5.07 -17.64
CA PHE A 15 8.71 -5.67 -18.67
C PHE A 15 8.90 -5.10 -20.08
N MET A 16 9.45 -3.89 -20.23
CA MET A 16 9.78 -3.34 -21.57
C MET A 16 10.87 -4.17 -22.28
N PHE A 17 11.73 -4.87 -21.53
CA PHE A 17 12.73 -5.79 -22.10
C PHE A 17 12.15 -7.16 -22.50
N GLY A 18 10.89 -7.44 -22.14
CA GLY A 18 10.16 -8.68 -22.39
C GLY A 18 9.48 -9.18 -21.12
N ILE A 19 8.27 -9.74 -21.27
CA ILE A 19 7.44 -10.18 -20.12
C ILE A 19 8.13 -11.26 -19.28
N GLU A 20 9.02 -12.06 -19.89
CA GLU A 20 9.78 -13.11 -19.21
C GLU A 20 11.28 -12.82 -19.11
N ALA A 21 11.75 -11.68 -19.58
CA ALA A 21 13.16 -11.32 -19.58
C ALA A 21 13.80 -11.28 -18.17
N PHE A 22 13.00 -11.07 -17.14
CA PHE A 22 13.46 -11.08 -15.74
C PHE A 22 13.75 -12.48 -15.20
N LYS A 23 13.32 -13.55 -15.90
CA LYS A 23 13.60 -14.94 -15.49
C LYS A 23 14.99 -15.41 -15.91
N ASP A 24 15.59 -14.76 -16.89
CA ASP A 24 16.87 -15.14 -17.47
C ASP A 24 17.93 -14.07 -17.19
N GLU A 25 18.99 -14.48 -16.46
CA GLU A 25 20.09 -13.58 -16.08
C GLU A 25 21.00 -13.22 -17.26
N THR A 26 20.92 -13.95 -18.37
CA THR A 26 21.77 -13.71 -19.56
C THR A 26 21.23 -12.58 -20.43
N ILE A 27 19.96 -12.27 -20.35
CA ILE A 27 19.31 -11.24 -21.15
C ILE A 27 19.73 -9.85 -20.65
N PHE A 28 20.32 -9.05 -21.54
CA PHE A 28 20.75 -7.68 -21.24
C PHE A 28 21.61 -7.56 -19.96
N HIS A 29 22.53 -8.49 -19.74
CA HIS A 29 23.41 -8.53 -18.57
C HIS A 29 22.67 -8.58 -17.22
N GLY A 30 21.46 -9.16 -17.17
CA GLY A 30 20.65 -9.28 -15.95
C GLY A 30 19.93 -7.99 -15.52
N ILE A 31 19.93 -6.95 -16.32
CA ILE A 31 19.24 -5.68 -16.00
C ILE A 31 17.74 -5.88 -15.72
N PRO A 32 16.96 -6.62 -16.54
CA PRO A 32 15.53 -6.83 -16.26
C PRO A 32 15.28 -7.52 -14.93
N LYS A 33 16.12 -8.49 -14.56
CA LYS A 33 16.04 -9.18 -13.27
C LYS A 33 16.36 -8.22 -12.12
N ALA A 34 17.44 -7.45 -12.23
CA ALA A 34 17.80 -6.47 -11.21
C ALA A 34 16.69 -5.41 -10.97
N LEU A 35 16.05 -4.95 -12.04
CA LEU A 35 14.92 -4.03 -11.94
C LEU A 35 13.70 -4.67 -11.26
N MET A 36 13.43 -5.94 -11.53
CA MET A 36 12.37 -6.70 -10.88
C MET A 36 12.68 -6.93 -9.39
N ASP A 37 13.92 -7.27 -9.04
CA ASP A 37 14.34 -7.48 -7.66
C ASP A 37 14.28 -6.18 -6.85
N ILE A 38 14.67 -5.05 -7.42
CA ILE A 38 14.56 -3.74 -6.76
C ILE A 38 13.07 -3.34 -6.61
N GLY A 39 12.29 -3.45 -7.67
CA GLY A 39 10.90 -3.01 -7.67
C GLY A 39 9.97 -3.94 -6.88
N GLY A 40 9.93 -5.22 -7.26
CA GLY A 40 9.07 -6.23 -6.64
C GLY A 40 9.64 -6.77 -5.33
N GLY A 41 10.92 -7.14 -5.34
CA GLY A 41 11.58 -7.72 -4.17
C GLY A 41 11.79 -6.73 -3.04
N ALA A 42 12.42 -5.60 -3.29
CA ALA A 42 12.77 -4.65 -2.24
C ALA A 42 11.65 -3.64 -1.97
N ALA A 43 11.22 -2.88 -2.98
CA ALA A 43 10.28 -1.77 -2.76
C ALA A 43 8.90 -2.24 -2.28
N PHE A 44 8.32 -3.26 -2.91
CA PHE A 44 7.02 -3.79 -2.49
C PHE A 44 7.10 -4.56 -1.17
N HIS A 45 8.20 -5.23 -0.91
CA HIS A 45 8.41 -5.93 0.36
C HIS A 45 8.44 -4.97 1.55
N LEU A 46 9.07 -3.79 1.38
CA LEU A 46 9.12 -2.74 2.40
C LEU A 46 7.79 -2.00 2.57
N MET A 47 6.86 -2.08 1.60
CA MET A 47 5.64 -1.28 1.59
C MET A 47 4.81 -1.46 2.85
N ILE A 48 4.58 -2.70 3.28
CA ILE A 48 3.76 -3.02 4.45
C ILE A 48 4.44 -2.54 5.74
N ALA A 49 5.75 -2.74 5.86
CA ALA A 49 6.52 -2.28 7.00
C ALA A 49 6.49 -0.75 7.14
N VAL A 50 6.72 -0.04 6.03
CA VAL A 50 6.67 1.42 5.99
C VAL A 50 5.26 1.93 6.31
N PHE A 51 4.22 1.30 5.77
CA PHE A 51 2.84 1.64 6.07
C PHE A 51 2.55 1.51 7.57
N ALA A 52 2.86 0.36 8.19
CA ALA A 52 2.68 0.13 9.62
C ALA A 52 3.47 1.12 10.47
N GLY A 53 4.72 1.42 10.06
CA GLY A 53 5.57 2.42 10.72
C GLY A 53 4.95 3.80 10.75
N TYR A 54 4.42 4.27 9.62
CA TYR A 54 3.78 5.60 9.55
C TYR A 54 2.43 5.66 10.27
N VAL A 55 1.66 4.56 10.32
CA VAL A 55 0.47 4.48 11.16
C VAL A 55 0.86 4.62 12.65
N ALA A 56 1.86 3.87 13.10
CA ALA A 56 2.35 3.97 14.48
C ALA A 56 2.95 5.36 14.79
N PHE A 57 3.66 5.96 13.83
CA PHE A 57 4.18 7.33 13.95
C PHE A 57 3.06 8.36 14.14
N SER A 58 1.94 8.23 13.44
CA SER A 58 0.81 9.14 13.59
C SER A 58 0.16 9.11 14.97
N ILE A 59 0.35 8.02 15.75
CA ILE A 59 -0.25 7.80 17.07
C ILE A 59 0.74 8.13 18.21
N ALA A 60 2.02 7.77 18.03
CA ALA A 60 3.03 7.80 19.08
C ALA A 60 4.35 8.48 18.66
N ASP A 61 4.34 9.28 17.61
CA ASP A 61 5.49 10.01 17.07
C ASP A 61 6.71 9.11 16.78
N ARG A 62 7.92 9.66 16.88
CA ARG A 62 9.19 9.00 16.52
C ARG A 62 9.40 7.62 17.15
N PRO A 63 9.15 7.40 18.47
CA PRO A 63 9.31 6.08 19.07
C PRO A 63 8.38 5.02 18.46
N GLY A 64 7.17 5.41 18.05
CA GLY A 64 6.21 4.53 17.40
C GLY A 64 6.68 4.05 16.03
N LEU A 65 7.39 4.90 15.27
CA LEU A 65 7.85 4.58 13.93
C LEU A 65 8.67 3.29 13.88
N ALA A 66 9.69 3.17 14.73
CA ALA A 66 10.58 2.01 14.75
C ALA A 66 9.83 0.73 15.10
N VAL A 67 8.97 0.79 16.13
CA VAL A 67 8.16 -0.35 16.56
C VAL A 67 7.17 -0.79 15.48
N GLY A 68 6.53 0.19 14.81
CA GLY A 68 5.60 -0.07 13.71
C GLY A 68 6.28 -0.67 12.47
N LEU A 69 7.48 -0.20 12.10
CA LEU A 69 8.30 -0.76 11.02
C LEU A 69 8.61 -2.24 11.29
N ILE A 70 9.08 -2.57 12.48
CA ILE A 70 9.43 -3.93 12.88
C ILE A 70 8.17 -4.81 12.91
N GLY A 71 7.07 -4.34 13.50
CA GLY A 71 5.80 -5.07 13.52
C GLY A 71 5.24 -5.33 12.11
N GLY A 72 5.32 -4.35 11.21
CA GLY A 72 4.92 -4.50 9.83
C GLY A 72 5.82 -5.44 9.04
N MET A 73 7.13 -5.47 9.31
CA MET A 73 8.05 -6.44 8.72
C MET A 73 7.73 -7.86 9.17
N LEU A 74 7.44 -8.06 10.47
CA LEU A 74 7.00 -9.35 11.00
C LEU A 74 5.67 -9.83 10.36
N ALA A 75 4.75 -8.92 10.07
CA ALA A 75 3.52 -9.24 9.35
C ALA A 75 3.80 -9.69 7.91
N THR A 76 4.75 -9.05 7.24
CA THR A 76 5.16 -9.39 5.87
C THR A 76 5.81 -10.77 5.82
N THR A 77 6.77 -11.05 6.70
CA THR A 77 7.49 -12.34 6.75
C THR A 77 6.60 -13.51 7.15
N ALA A 78 5.58 -13.26 7.96
CA ALA A 78 4.61 -14.28 8.37
C ALA A 78 3.46 -14.51 7.36
N GLY A 79 3.45 -13.80 6.23
CA GLY A 79 2.38 -13.91 5.24
C GLY A 79 1.04 -13.30 5.67
N ALA A 80 1.02 -12.52 6.76
CA ALA A 80 -0.17 -11.79 7.21
C ALA A 80 -0.53 -10.57 6.33
N GLY A 81 0.37 -10.21 5.42
CA GLY A 81 0.14 -9.20 4.39
C GLY A 81 -0.25 -7.83 4.95
N ILE A 82 -1.04 -7.10 4.15
CA ILE A 82 -1.45 -5.74 4.53
C ILE A 82 -2.36 -5.69 5.77
N LEU A 83 -3.19 -6.72 5.98
CA LEU A 83 -4.05 -6.80 7.17
C LEU A 83 -3.21 -6.89 8.44
N GLY A 84 -2.17 -7.73 8.42
CA GLY A 84 -1.19 -7.80 9.50
C GLY A 84 -0.47 -6.47 9.71
N GLY A 85 -0.11 -5.78 8.62
CA GLY A 85 0.52 -4.45 8.68
C GLY A 85 -0.37 -3.37 9.29
N ILE A 86 -1.66 -3.36 8.99
CA ILE A 86 -2.64 -2.44 9.60
C ILE A 86 -2.71 -2.68 11.12
N ILE A 87 -2.90 -3.93 11.52
CA ILE A 87 -2.98 -4.30 12.94
C ILE A 87 -1.67 -3.96 13.66
N ALA A 88 -0.52 -4.30 13.05
CA ALA A 88 0.80 -3.98 13.59
C ALA A 88 1.00 -2.47 13.82
N GLY A 89 0.57 -1.64 12.85
CA GLY A 89 0.69 -0.19 12.95
C GLY A 89 -0.11 0.40 14.11
N PHE A 90 -1.39 0.02 14.22
CA PHE A 90 -2.21 0.46 15.34
C PHE A 90 -1.73 -0.07 16.68
N LEU A 91 -1.40 -1.36 16.77
CA LEU A 91 -0.90 -1.98 17.97
C LEU A 91 0.39 -1.29 18.45
N ALA A 92 1.35 -1.10 17.55
CA ALA A 92 2.60 -0.41 17.85
C ALA A 92 2.37 1.02 18.36
N GLY A 93 1.50 1.77 17.69
CA GLY A 93 1.16 3.12 18.10
C GLY A 93 0.56 3.20 19.50
N TYR A 94 -0.46 2.38 19.77
CA TYR A 94 -1.12 2.40 21.09
C TYR A 94 -0.24 1.83 22.20
N VAL A 95 0.53 0.76 21.95
CA VAL A 95 1.47 0.20 22.94
C VAL A 95 2.54 1.22 23.32
N VAL A 96 3.17 1.87 22.33
CA VAL A 96 4.20 2.88 22.61
C VAL A 96 3.59 4.09 23.31
N LYS A 97 2.40 4.53 22.94
CA LYS A 97 1.69 5.63 23.61
C LYS A 97 1.37 5.28 25.06
N GLY A 98 0.90 4.05 25.32
CA GLY A 98 0.64 3.54 26.67
C GLY A 98 1.90 3.46 27.51
N LEU A 99 2.99 2.88 26.97
CA LEU A 99 4.28 2.82 27.63
C LEU A 99 4.82 4.22 27.97
N ASN A 100 4.65 5.17 27.05
CA ASN A 100 5.08 6.55 27.27
C ASN A 100 4.30 7.22 28.40
N ALA A 101 3.03 6.93 28.57
CA ALA A 101 2.23 7.45 29.68
C ALA A 101 2.55 6.79 31.02
N THR A 102 2.84 5.49 31.01
CA THR A 102 3.07 4.70 32.24
C THR A 102 4.46 4.84 32.80
N ILE A 103 5.49 4.87 31.94
CA ILE A 103 6.89 4.94 32.37
C ILE A 103 7.25 6.38 32.74
N LYS A 104 7.40 6.67 34.03
CA LYS A 104 7.88 7.95 34.57
C LYS A 104 9.34 7.79 34.98
N LEU A 105 10.23 8.57 34.36
CA LEU A 105 11.67 8.55 34.62
C LEU A 105 12.12 9.86 35.30
N PRO A 106 13.17 9.81 36.13
CA PRO A 106 13.80 11.01 36.67
C PRO A 106 14.40 11.86 35.52
N ALA A 107 14.55 13.17 35.77
CA ALA A 107 14.97 14.17 34.77
C ALA A 107 16.28 13.79 34.04
N SER A 108 17.21 13.15 34.73
CA SER A 108 18.49 12.71 34.17
C SER A 108 18.39 11.61 33.12
N LEU A 109 17.31 10.82 33.11
CA LEU A 109 17.10 9.69 32.19
C LEU A 109 16.01 9.94 31.16
N THR A 110 15.39 11.12 31.17
CA THR A 110 14.27 11.45 30.28
C THR A 110 14.64 11.35 28.80
N SER A 111 15.89 11.70 28.44
CA SER A 111 16.38 11.61 27.04
C SER A 111 16.50 10.17 26.52
N LEU A 112 16.76 9.21 27.42
CA LEU A 112 16.86 7.79 27.03
C LEU A 112 15.50 7.13 26.77
N LYS A 113 14.43 7.70 27.29
CA LYS A 113 13.09 7.16 27.18
C LYS A 113 12.66 6.96 25.71
N PRO A 114 12.66 8.00 24.84
CA PRO A 114 12.22 7.85 23.46
C PRO A 114 13.22 7.09 22.57
N ILE A 115 14.50 7.06 22.94
CA ILE A 115 15.57 6.49 22.09
C ILE A 115 15.77 5.00 22.39
N LEU A 116 15.71 4.60 23.65
CA LEU A 116 16.04 3.23 24.08
C LEU A 116 14.84 2.50 24.67
N ILE A 117 14.19 3.08 25.68
CA ILE A 117 13.20 2.37 26.50
C ILE A 117 11.93 2.09 25.71
N LEU A 118 11.35 3.10 25.08
CA LEU A 118 10.12 2.95 24.31
C LEU A 118 10.28 2.02 23.08
N PRO A 119 11.34 2.15 22.25
CA PRO A 119 11.55 1.21 21.16
C PRO A 119 11.81 -0.21 21.65
N LEU A 120 12.62 -0.40 22.70
CA LEU A 120 12.97 -1.74 23.21
C LEU A 120 11.74 -2.48 23.73
N PHE A 121 11.04 -1.91 24.71
CA PHE A 121 9.85 -2.55 25.28
C PHE A 121 8.67 -2.56 24.31
N GLY A 122 8.53 -1.52 23.51
CA GLY A 122 7.51 -1.48 22.45
C GLY A 122 7.71 -2.59 21.43
N THR A 123 8.93 -2.79 20.94
CA THR A 123 9.25 -3.85 19.99
C THR A 123 9.10 -5.23 20.61
N LEU A 124 9.51 -5.41 21.85
CA LEU A 124 9.35 -6.68 22.55
C LEU A 124 7.87 -7.08 22.67
N ILE A 125 7.03 -6.18 23.16
CA ILE A 125 5.60 -6.44 23.35
C ILE A 125 4.91 -6.64 22.01
N VAL A 126 5.11 -5.71 21.08
CA VAL A 126 4.47 -5.80 19.75
C VAL A 126 4.99 -6.99 18.95
N GLY A 127 6.29 -7.25 19.00
CA GLY A 127 6.90 -8.38 18.30
C GLY A 127 6.36 -9.73 18.79
N LEU A 128 6.30 -9.94 20.10
CA LEU A 128 5.71 -11.16 20.68
C LEU A 128 4.22 -11.27 20.34
N ALA A 129 3.45 -10.18 20.47
CA ALA A 129 2.03 -10.17 20.12
C ALA A 129 1.81 -10.48 18.63
N MET A 130 2.64 -9.93 17.73
CA MET A 130 2.57 -10.22 16.30
C MET A 130 2.88 -11.68 16.01
N ILE A 131 3.96 -12.24 16.57
CA ILE A 131 4.40 -13.60 16.26
C ILE A 131 3.41 -14.66 16.79
N TYR A 132 2.98 -14.53 18.02
CA TYR A 132 2.20 -15.59 18.68
C TYR A 132 0.69 -15.43 18.59
N VAL A 133 0.19 -14.18 18.51
CA VAL A 133 -1.25 -13.90 18.63
C VAL A 133 -1.85 -13.44 17.32
N ILE A 134 -1.22 -12.50 16.62
CA ILE A 134 -1.84 -11.81 15.48
C ILE A 134 -1.51 -12.49 14.15
N ASN A 135 -0.25 -12.80 13.89
CA ASN A 135 0.15 -13.36 12.61
C ASN A 135 -0.51 -14.71 12.29
N PRO A 136 -0.63 -15.69 13.21
CA PRO A 136 -1.22 -16.98 12.87
C PRO A 136 -2.65 -16.89 12.32
N PRO A 137 -3.63 -16.24 12.98
CA PRO A 137 -4.97 -16.14 12.43
C PRO A 137 -5.07 -15.24 11.21
N VAL A 138 -4.29 -14.15 11.17
CA VAL A 138 -4.32 -13.21 10.03
C VAL A 138 -3.70 -13.82 8.78
N SER A 139 -2.61 -14.57 8.91
CA SER A 139 -2.00 -15.26 7.76
C SER A 139 -2.94 -16.35 7.20
N GLN A 140 -3.66 -17.07 8.06
CA GLN A 140 -4.68 -18.02 7.61
C GLN A 140 -5.81 -17.34 6.83
N ILE A 141 -6.31 -16.21 7.30
CA ILE A 141 -7.31 -15.42 6.57
C ILE A 141 -6.75 -14.97 5.21
N MET A 142 -5.51 -14.48 5.17
CA MET A 142 -4.88 -14.02 3.93
C MET A 142 -4.64 -15.16 2.93
N THR A 143 -4.19 -16.33 3.39
CA THR A 143 -4.02 -17.51 2.51
C THR A 143 -5.35 -18.00 1.99
N THR A 144 -6.35 -18.16 2.86
CA THR A 144 -7.71 -18.55 2.45
C THR A 144 -8.30 -17.57 1.42
N LEU A 145 -8.15 -16.29 1.64
CA LEU A 145 -8.62 -15.25 0.70
C LEU A 145 -7.86 -15.32 -0.63
N SER A 146 -6.54 -15.50 -0.58
CA SER A 146 -5.72 -15.64 -1.79
C SER A 146 -6.07 -16.90 -2.58
N ASP A 147 -6.27 -18.03 -1.91
CA ASP A 147 -6.64 -19.30 -2.54
C ASP A 147 -8.04 -19.24 -3.11
N TRP A 148 -8.98 -18.61 -2.40
CA TRP A 148 -10.32 -18.35 -2.91
C TRP A 148 -10.29 -17.49 -4.18
N LEU A 149 -9.51 -16.41 -4.18
CA LEU A 149 -9.34 -15.54 -5.36
C LEU A 149 -8.66 -16.28 -6.54
N LYS A 150 -7.64 -17.11 -6.25
CA LYS A 150 -6.96 -17.92 -7.28
C LYS A 150 -7.87 -19.02 -7.84
N SER A 151 -8.77 -19.58 -7.03
CA SER A 151 -9.76 -20.57 -7.46
C SER A 151 -10.89 -19.98 -8.29
N MET A 152 -11.06 -18.67 -8.29
CA MET A 152 -12.05 -17.99 -9.12
C MET A 152 -11.67 -18.14 -10.59
N GLY A 153 -12.50 -18.86 -11.35
CA GLY A 153 -12.41 -18.90 -12.81
C GLY A 153 -12.72 -17.54 -13.46
N GLU A 154 -12.57 -17.45 -14.77
CA GLU A 154 -12.73 -16.18 -15.52
C GLU A 154 -14.06 -15.45 -15.26
N VAL A 155 -15.16 -16.18 -15.13
CA VAL A 155 -16.49 -15.60 -14.85
C VAL A 155 -16.54 -14.91 -13.49
N ASN A 156 -15.95 -15.52 -12.46
CA ASN A 156 -15.89 -14.92 -11.13
C ASN A 156 -14.90 -13.76 -11.07
N ALA A 157 -13.82 -13.80 -11.86
CA ALA A 157 -12.90 -12.68 -12.01
C ALA A 157 -13.59 -11.43 -12.62
N MET A 158 -14.54 -11.63 -13.52
CA MET A 158 -15.37 -10.53 -14.06
C MET A 158 -16.24 -9.90 -12.97
N VAL A 159 -16.87 -10.71 -12.12
CA VAL A 159 -17.69 -10.21 -11.00
C VAL A 159 -16.82 -9.43 -10.00
N LEU A 160 -15.68 -9.98 -9.61
CA LEU A 160 -14.72 -9.29 -8.74
C LEU A 160 -14.27 -7.97 -9.37
N GLY A 161 -13.92 -7.99 -10.65
CA GLY A 161 -13.51 -6.81 -11.40
C GLY A 161 -14.62 -5.74 -11.45
N ALA A 162 -15.87 -6.16 -11.64
CA ALA A 162 -17.03 -5.26 -11.64
C ALA A 162 -17.26 -4.62 -10.24
N ILE A 163 -17.12 -5.40 -9.16
CA ILE A 163 -17.25 -4.89 -7.79
C ILE A 163 -16.15 -3.87 -7.48
N ILE A 164 -14.89 -4.23 -7.73
CA ILE A 164 -13.74 -3.33 -7.51
C ILE A 164 -13.87 -2.09 -8.38
N GLY A 165 -14.24 -2.26 -9.65
CA GLY A 165 -14.47 -1.15 -10.57
C GLY A 165 -15.56 -0.21 -10.10
N ALA A 166 -16.68 -0.74 -9.62
CA ALA A 166 -17.77 0.06 -9.04
C ALA A 166 -17.28 0.83 -7.80
N MET A 167 -16.57 0.17 -6.88
CA MET A 167 -16.00 0.82 -5.69
C MET A 167 -15.02 1.95 -6.06
N MET A 168 -14.24 1.78 -7.12
CA MET A 168 -13.32 2.81 -7.62
C MET A 168 -14.04 4.03 -8.21
N CYS A 169 -15.22 3.82 -8.82
CA CYS A 169 -15.95 4.86 -9.54
C CYS A 169 -17.01 5.57 -8.70
N ILE A 170 -17.61 4.92 -7.68
CA ILE A 170 -18.70 5.48 -6.85
C ILE A 170 -18.25 6.73 -6.10
N ASP A 171 -17.03 6.71 -5.61
CA ASP A 171 -16.53 7.77 -4.74
C ASP A 171 -15.08 8.11 -5.14
N MET A 172 -14.88 8.80 -6.24
CA MET A 172 -13.56 9.15 -6.77
C MET A 172 -12.69 9.89 -5.74
N GLY A 173 -11.76 9.17 -5.11
CA GLY A 173 -10.83 9.70 -4.10
C GLY A 173 -11.36 9.70 -2.65
N GLY A 174 -12.56 9.17 -2.39
CA GLY A 174 -13.13 9.01 -1.06
C GLY A 174 -12.77 7.68 -0.38
N PRO A 175 -13.44 7.33 0.73
CA PRO A 175 -13.12 6.15 1.54
C PRO A 175 -13.33 4.83 0.81
N VAL A 176 -14.35 4.70 -0.02
CA VAL A 176 -14.66 3.46 -0.75
C VAL A 176 -13.60 3.16 -1.82
N ASN A 177 -13.21 4.18 -2.58
CA ASN A 177 -12.11 4.10 -3.54
C ASN A 177 -10.79 3.69 -2.86
N LYS A 178 -10.46 4.33 -1.74
CA LYS A 178 -9.24 4.00 -0.98
C LYS A 178 -9.27 2.58 -0.43
N ALA A 179 -10.42 2.09 0.03
CA ALA A 179 -10.56 0.72 0.52
C ALA A 179 -10.32 -0.29 -0.62
N ALA A 180 -10.95 -0.10 -1.79
CA ALA A 180 -10.74 -0.94 -2.96
C ALA A 180 -9.27 -0.93 -3.42
N TYR A 181 -8.64 0.25 -3.47
CA TYR A 181 -7.24 0.38 -3.84
C TYR A 181 -6.31 -0.29 -2.82
N THR A 182 -6.53 -0.06 -1.52
CA THR A 182 -5.72 -0.68 -0.44
C THR A 182 -5.83 -2.20 -0.46
N PHE A 183 -7.05 -2.73 -0.67
CA PHE A 183 -7.27 -4.16 -0.85
C PHE A 183 -6.49 -4.70 -2.07
N SER A 184 -6.59 -4.03 -3.21
CA SER A 184 -5.93 -4.45 -4.46
C SER A 184 -4.41 -4.44 -4.32
N VAL A 185 -3.84 -3.44 -3.65
CA VAL A 185 -2.40 -3.36 -3.33
C VAL A 185 -1.99 -4.46 -2.35
N GLY A 186 -2.84 -4.76 -1.36
CA GLY A 186 -2.58 -5.86 -0.42
C GLY A 186 -2.52 -7.22 -1.11
N MET A 187 -3.42 -7.45 -2.07
CA MET A 187 -3.42 -8.68 -2.87
C MET A 187 -2.20 -8.81 -3.79
N LEU A 188 -1.66 -7.67 -4.26
CA LEU A 188 -0.42 -7.66 -5.04
C LEU A 188 0.76 -8.23 -4.26
N ALA A 189 0.86 -7.91 -2.96
CA ALA A 189 1.88 -8.49 -2.08
C ALA A 189 1.74 -10.02 -1.93
N SER A 190 0.53 -10.56 -2.12
CA SER A 190 0.23 -11.99 -2.13
C SER A 190 0.30 -12.64 -3.53
N GLN A 191 0.89 -11.95 -4.52
CA GLN A 191 1.02 -12.39 -5.92
C GLN A 191 -0.33 -12.62 -6.64
N VAL A 192 -1.41 -11.99 -6.17
CA VAL A 192 -2.73 -11.98 -6.83
C VAL A 192 -2.90 -10.65 -7.53
N HIS A 193 -2.77 -10.65 -8.85
CA HIS A 193 -2.72 -9.42 -9.67
C HIS A 193 -4.10 -8.95 -10.17
N THR A 194 -5.08 -9.84 -10.23
CA THR A 194 -6.42 -9.56 -10.79
C THR A 194 -7.12 -8.35 -10.14
N PRO A 195 -7.17 -8.21 -8.78
CA PRO A 195 -7.79 -7.06 -8.16
C PRO A 195 -7.12 -5.74 -8.51
N MET A 196 -5.78 -5.74 -8.58
CA MET A 196 -5.01 -4.54 -8.93
C MET A 196 -5.21 -4.16 -10.39
N ALA A 197 -5.23 -5.12 -11.31
CA ALA A 197 -5.54 -4.87 -12.71
C ALA A 197 -6.92 -4.23 -12.89
N ALA A 198 -7.94 -4.76 -12.18
CA ALA A 198 -9.29 -4.20 -12.19
C ALA A 198 -9.35 -2.77 -11.61
N ALA A 199 -8.67 -2.53 -10.49
CA ALA A 199 -8.61 -1.21 -9.85
C ALA A 199 -7.92 -0.17 -10.75
N MET A 200 -6.82 -0.54 -11.40
CA MET A 200 -6.09 0.35 -12.31
C MET A 200 -6.90 0.63 -13.59
N ALA A 201 -7.50 -0.38 -14.19
CA ALA A 201 -8.38 -0.21 -15.36
C ALA A 201 -9.54 0.73 -15.02
N ALA A 202 -10.25 0.49 -13.91
CA ALA A 202 -11.37 1.32 -13.48
C ALA A 202 -10.94 2.75 -13.12
N GLY A 203 -9.78 2.93 -12.51
CA GLY A 203 -9.23 4.25 -12.18
C GLY A 203 -8.88 5.09 -13.40
N MET A 204 -8.57 4.45 -14.54
CA MET A 204 -8.22 5.16 -15.79
C MET A 204 -9.45 5.52 -16.64
N VAL A 205 -10.58 4.85 -16.46
CA VAL A 205 -11.80 5.09 -17.26
C VAL A 205 -12.35 6.52 -17.09
N PRO A 206 -12.54 7.08 -15.87
CA PRO A 206 -13.10 8.41 -15.72
C PRO A 206 -12.24 9.52 -16.35
N PRO A 207 -10.92 9.60 -16.14
CA PRO A 207 -10.10 10.61 -16.79
C PRO A 207 -10.07 10.48 -18.31
N ILE A 208 -10.05 9.26 -18.86
CA ILE A 208 -10.11 9.03 -20.30
C ILE A 208 -11.48 9.49 -20.82
N GLY A 209 -12.57 9.13 -20.15
CA GLY A 209 -13.92 9.56 -20.49
C GLY A 209 -14.07 11.09 -20.50
N MET A 210 -13.50 11.75 -19.49
CA MET A 210 -13.47 13.22 -19.43
C MET A 210 -12.62 13.82 -20.54
N ALA A 211 -11.45 13.26 -20.85
CA ALA A 211 -10.62 13.72 -21.96
C ALA A 211 -11.36 13.63 -23.31
N ILE A 212 -12.05 12.52 -23.56
CA ILE A 212 -12.90 12.34 -24.76
C ILE A 212 -14.06 13.35 -24.76
N ALA A 213 -14.75 13.55 -23.63
CA ALA A 213 -15.83 14.51 -23.50
C ALA A 213 -15.37 15.95 -23.76
N THR A 214 -14.19 16.33 -23.29
CA THR A 214 -13.59 17.66 -23.57
C THR A 214 -13.18 17.82 -25.03
N TRP A 215 -12.83 16.74 -25.71
CA TRP A 215 -12.51 16.76 -27.14
C TRP A 215 -13.76 16.89 -28.01
N ILE A 216 -14.84 16.16 -27.68
CA ILE A 216 -16.11 16.21 -28.41
C ILE A 216 -16.86 17.53 -28.17
N ALA A 217 -16.94 17.99 -26.92
CA ALA A 217 -17.73 19.15 -26.50
C ALA A 217 -16.86 20.37 -26.18
N ARG A 218 -15.90 20.70 -27.05
CA ARG A 218 -14.87 21.78 -26.87
C ARG A 218 -15.46 23.14 -26.43
N SER A 219 -16.64 23.47 -26.89
CA SER A 219 -17.31 24.76 -26.58
C SER A 219 -17.81 24.85 -25.14
N LYS A 220 -17.95 23.74 -24.43
CA LYS A 220 -18.46 23.69 -23.05
C LYS A 220 -17.36 23.71 -21.98
N PHE A 221 -16.12 23.58 -22.37
CA PHE A 221 -14.96 23.50 -21.46
C PHE A 221 -13.96 24.63 -21.74
N THR A 222 -13.42 25.21 -20.67
CA THR A 222 -12.33 26.20 -20.77
C THR A 222 -11.02 25.49 -21.16
N SER A 223 -10.04 26.27 -21.68
CA SER A 223 -8.74 25.72 -22.06
C SER A 223 -8.03 25.04 -20.87
N ASN A 224 -8.05 25.66 -19.70
CA ASN A 224 -7.49 25.09 -18.46
C ASN A 224 -8.17 23.77 -18.03
N GLN A 225 -9.47 23.62 -18.23
CA GLN A 225 -10.18 22.37 -17.94
C GLN A 225 -9.79 21.25 -18.90
N ARG A 226 -9.56 21.57 -20.18
CA ARG A 226 -9.11 20.60 -21.18
C ARG A 226 -7.71 20.10 -20.87
N ASP A 227 -6.81 21.01 -20.53
CA ASP A 227 -5.43 20.66 -20.18
C ASP A 227 -5.37 19.85 -18.87
N ALA A 228 -6.19 20.21 -17.88
CA ALA A 228 -6.29 19.45 -16.63
C ALA A 228 -6.82 18.02 -16.85
N CYS A 229 -7.83 17.82 -17.71
CA CYS A 229 -8.36 16.49 -18.01
C CYS A 229 -7.38 15.60 -18.77
N LEU A 230 -6.43 16.18 -19.51
CA LEU A 230 -5.38 15.44 -20.22
C LEU A 230 -4.18 15.10 -19.32
N LEU A 231 -3.85 15.98 -18.35
CA LEU A 231 -2.67 15.86 -17.52
C LEU A 231 -2.93 15.22 -16.15
N TYR A 232 -4.14 15.41 -15.59
CA TYR A 232 -4.48 14.92 -14.26
C TYR A 232 -5.42 13.71 -14.36
N THR A 233 -4.93 12.56 -13.95
CA THR A 233 -5.67 11.29 -13.99
C THR A 233 -6.72 11.16 -12.90
N SER A 234 -6.79 12.06 -11.92
CA SER A 234 -7.83 12.04 -10.88
C SER A 234 -7.89 13.38 -10.14
N PRO A 235 -9.06 14.03 -10.00
CA PRO A 235 -9.19 15.21 -9.16
C PRO A 235 -8.96 14.83 -7.70
N SER A 236 -7.87 15.31 -7.13
CA SER A 236 -7.55 15.13 -5.71
C SER A 236 -8.46 16.04 -4.87
N PRO A 237 -8.92 15.59 -3.68
CA PRO A 237 -9.61 16.47 -2.73
C PRO A 237 -8.81 17.71 -2.32
N ARG A 238 -7.50 17.73 -2.56
CA ARG A 238 -6.62 18.89 -2.34
C ARG A 238 -6.83 20.00 -3.36
N ASP A 239 -7.24 19.67 -4.58
CA ASP A 239 -7.40 20.66 -5.66
C ASP A 239 -8.61 21.59 -5.41
N LYS A 240 -9.60 21.17 -4.60
CA LYS A 240 -10.73 22.01 -4.18
C LYS A 240 -10.33 23.13 -3.21
N ARG A 241 -9.14 23.09 -2.59
CA ARG A 241 -8.66 24.15 -1.69
C ARG A 241 -7.89 25.26 -2.39
N GLN A 242 -7.43 25.05 -3.62
CA GLN A 242 -6.70 26.05 -4.40
C GLN A 242 -7.59 26.92 -5.29
N SER A 243 -8.89 26.62 -5.39
CA SER A 243 -9.85 27.39 -6.19
C SER A 243 -10.72 28.37 -5.37
N ARG A 244 -10.25 28.77 -4.16
CA ARG A 244 -10.86 29.86 -3.38
C ARG A 244 -9.86 30.96 -3.11
#